data_bd01b1aae5579046b6384311e4e132e5
#
_entry.id   bd01b1aae5579046b6384311e4e132e5
#
_cell.length_a   1.000
_cell.length_b   1.000
_cell.length_c   1.000
_cell.angle_alpha   90.00
_cell.angle_beta   90.00
_cell.angle_gamma   90.00
#
_symmetry.space_group_name_H-M   'P 1'
#
loop_
_entity.id
_entity.type
_entity.pdbx_description
1 polymer ?
#
loop_
_entity_poly.entity_id
_entity_poly.type
_entity_poly.pdbx_seq_one_letter_code
_entity_poly.pdbx_strand_id
1 'polypeptide(L)'
;TLFFALPGVPFEMKAMITNFIIPKIKKSYKCPVLIHKTLITYGKGESYIAKKLKNFESKIPQNFKLAYLPNLGRVRLRLSAKGSSKSTLEEKMDCLISELYSILGKIVIGFETLNPIEKEIGKLLTKSNKTLSIAESLTGGLLSSRFTSISGASNYFKGSIIAYNSSIKEKILGVRSETIKKYSVVSS
;
A
#
# COMPACT_ATOMS: atom_id res chain seq x y z
N THR A 1 -16.23 -28.24 20.09
CA THR A 1 -15.17 -28.12 19.08
C THR A 1 -15.78 -28.36 17.70
N LEU A 2 -15.43 -27.53 16.71
CA LEU A 2 -15.83 -27.69 15.31
C LEU A 2 -14.60 -28.07 14.49
N PHE A 3 -14.75 -29.09 13.65
CA PHE A 3 -13.74 -29.51 12.69
C PHE A 3 -14.24 -29.25 11.27
N PHE A 4 -13.37 -28.75 10.40
CA PHE A 4 -13.68 -28.51 9.00
C PHE A 4 -12.62 -29.20 8.14
N ALA A 5 -13.04 -30.10 7.26
CA ALA A 5 -12.20 -30.68 6.21
C ALA A 5 -12.44 -29.89 4.91
N LEU A 6 -11.37 -29.49 4.25
CA LEU A 6 -11.42 -28.67 3.04
C LEU A 6 -10.63 -29.35 1.91
N PRO A 7 -11.08 -29.20 0.64
CA PRO A 7 -10.32 -29.65 -0.51
C PRO A 7 -9.03 -28.84 -0.66
N GLY A 8 -8.00 -29.46 -1.27
CA GLY A 8 -6.72 -28.78 -1.56
C GLY A 8 -6.78 -27.75 -2.68
N VAL A 9 -7.89 -27.68 -3.43
CA VAL A 9 -8.06 -26.71 -4.54
C VAL A 9 -8.34 -25.31 -3.98
N PRO A 10 -7.46 -24.32 -4.20
CA PRO A 10 -7.56 -23.01 -3.54
C PRO A 10 -8.86 -22.24 -3.83
N PHE A 11 -9.40 -22.36 -5.02
CA PHE A 11 -10.64 -21.69 -5.41
C PHE A 11 -11.85 -22.24 -4.64
N GLU A 12 -12.00 -23.56 -4.61
CA GLU A 12 -13.08 -24.24 -3.89
C GLU A 12 -12.96 -24.00 -2.37
N MET A 13 -11.76 -24.12 -1.84
CA MET A 13 -11.48 -23.89 -0.42
C MET A 13 -11.90 -22.46 -0.01
N LYS A 14 -11.53 -21.44 -0.80
CA LYS A 14 -11.91 -20.05 -0.52
C LYS A 14 -13.42 -19.86 -0.54
N ALA A 15 -14.11 -20.44 -1.52
CA ALA A 15 -15.57 -20.37 -1.61
C ALA A 15 -16.24 -21.03 -0.39
N MET A 16 -15.79 -22.21 0.01
CA MET A 16 -16.30 -22.91 1.19
C MET A 16 -16.07 -22.14 2.48
N ILE A 17 -14.86 -21.59 2.68
CA ILE A 17 -14.55 -20.77 3.86
C ILE A 17 -15.49 -19.56 3.92
N THR A 18 -15.60 -18.81 2.82
CA THR A 18 -16.36 -17.56 2.79
C THR A 18 -17.85 -17.78 2.95
N ASN A 19 -18.41 -18.76 2.23
CA ASN A 19 -19.86 -18.91 2.12
C ASN A 19 -20.48 -19.81 3.22
N PHE A 20 -19.68 -20.71 3.82
CA PHE A 20 -20.20 -21.67 4.78
C PHE A 20 -19.51 -21.61 6.15
N ILE A 21 -18.18 -21.66 6.19
CA ILE A 21 -17.45 -21.81 7.46
C ILE A 21 -17.51 -20.52 8.29
N ILE A 22 -17.17 -19.37 7.70
CA ILE A 22 -17.21 -18.09 8.41
C ILE A 22 -18.60 -17.77 8.96
N PRO A 23 -19.71 -17.89 8.19
CA PRO A 23 -21.06 -17.71 8.72
C PRO A 23 -21.40 -18.67 9.85
N LYS A 24 -21.02 -19.95 9.72
CA LYS A 24 -21.26 -20.96 10.76
C LYS A 24 -20.51 -20.64 12.06
N ILE A 25 -19.24 -20.23 11.98
CA ILE A 25 -18.47 -19.80 13.14
C ILE A 25 -19.10 -18.59 13.82
N LYS A 26 -19.47 -17.56 13.04
CA LYS A 26 -20.10 -16.34 13.55
C LYS A 26 -21.43 -16.62 14.24
N LYS A 27 -22.21 -17.62 13.76
CA LYS A 27 -23.46 -18.04 14.38
C LYS A 27 -23.24 -18.86 15.67
N SER A 28 -22.20 -19.68 15.69
CA SER A 28 -21.93 -20.61 16.80
C SER A 28 -21.14 -19.99 17.95
N TYR A 29 -20.41 -18.92 17.70
CA TYR A 29 -19.54 -18.29 18.70
C TYR A 29 -19.77 -16.76 18.77
N LYS A 30 -19.73 -16.22 19.98
CA LYS A 30 -19.76 -14.78 20.22
C LYS A 30 -18.38 -14.20 19.90
N CYS A 31 -18.18 -13.82 18.64
CA CYS A 31 -16.92 -13.27 18.18
C CYS A 31 -16.81 -11.78 18.58
N PRO A 32 -15.70 -11.36 19.13
CA PRO A 32 -15.45 -9.93 19.37
C PRO A 32 -15.31 -9.18 18.04
N VAL A 33 -15.66 -7.93 18.04
CA VAL A 33 -15.39 -7.02 16.92
C VAL A 33 -13.88 -6.76 16.86
N LEU A 34 -13.31 -6.92 15.67
CA LEU A 34 -11.91 -6.60 15.39
C LEU A 34 -11.88 -5.62 14.22
N ILE A 35 -11.23 -4.48 14.42
CA ILE A 35 -11.04 -3.47 13.37
C ILE A 35 -9.55 -3.15 13.21
N HIS A 36 -9.17 -2.79 12.00
CA HIS A 36 -7.81 -2.38 11.67
C HIS A 36 -7.83 -1.15 10.78
N LYS A 37 -6.91 -0.22 11.03
CA LYS A 37 -6.51 0.83 10.08
C LYS A 37 -4.99 0.79 9.91
N THR A 38 -4.54 0.85 8.68
CA THR A 38 -3.11 0.82 8.36
C THR A 38 -2.71 2.12 7.68
N LEU A 39 -1.80 2.86 8.30
CA LEU A 39 -1.16 4.04 7.73
C LEU A 39 0.09 3.62 6.97
N ILE A 40 0.37 4.31 5.88
CA ILE A 40 1.60 4.14 5.10
C ILE A 40 2.50 5.33 5.35
N THR A 41 3.77 5.07 5.69
CA THR A 41 4.80 6.09 5.86
C THR A 41 5.93 5.88 4.86
N TYR A 42 6.58 6.97 4.45
CA TYR A 42 7.73 6.94 3.55
C TYR A 42 8.90 7.79 4.06
N GLY A 43 10.12 7.43 3.60
CA GLY A 43 11.32 8.23 3.79
C GLY A 43 11.97 8.14 5.18
N LYS A 44 11.40 7.34 6.10
CA LYS A 44 11.98 7.07 7.42
C LYS A 44 11.86 5.60 7.77
N GLY A 45 12.92 5.06 8.40
CA GLY A 45 12.94 3.68 8.87
C GLY A 45 12.14 3.48 10.16
N GLU A 46 11.89 2.21 10.48
CA GLU A 46 11.13 1.78 11.66
C GLU A 46 11.65 2.38 12.96
N SER A 47 12.97 2.30 13.20
CA SER A 47 13.59 2.81 14.43
C SER A 47 13.32 4.30 14.68
N TYR A 48 13.31 5.11 13.60
CA TYR A 48 12.99 6.53 13.70
C TYR A 48 11.52 6.74 14.10
N ILE A 49 10.62 6.00 13.47
CA ILE A 49 9.19 6.09 13.73
C ILE A 49 8.86 5.62 15.14
N ALA A 50 9.42 4.48 15.57
CA ALA A 50 9.24 3.93 16.90
C ALA A 50 9.73 4.91 17.99
N LYS A 51 10.88 5.56 17.79
CA LYS A 51 11.38 6.59 18.70
C LYS A 51 10.39 7.75 18.85
N LYS A 52 9.78 8.20 17.74
CA LYS A 52 8.76 9.27 17.79
C LYS A 52 7.46 8.85 18.47
N LEU A 53 7.09 7.59 18.33
CA LEU A 53 5.82 7.05 18.82
C LEU A 53 5.89 6.49 20.25
N LYS A 54 7.05 6.51 20.91
CA LYS A 54 7.24 5.94 22.26
C LYS A 54 6.20 6.44 23.27
N ASN A 55 5.96 7.73 23.32
CA ASN A 55 4.96 8.33 24.22
C ASN A 55 3.51 8.03 23.80
N PHE A 56 3.26 7.90 22.51
CA PHE A 56 1.97 7.50 21.99
C PHE A 56 1.67 6.04 22.36
N GLU A 57 2.61 5.13 22.15
CA GLU A 57 2.45 3.71 22.49
C GLU A 57 2.17 3.48 23.98
N SER A 58 2.80 4.25 24.88
CA SER A 58 2.57 4.12 26.32
C SER A 58 1.15 4.54 26.75
N LYS A 59 0.43 5.29 25.91
CA LYS A 59 -0.93 5.78 26.16
C LYS A 59 -2.02 5.03 25.40
N ILE A 60 -1.64 4.11 24.51
CA ILE A 60 -2.62 3.31 23.75
C ILE A 60 -3.44 2.46 24.72
N PRO A 61 -4.79 2.45 24.64
CA PRO A 61 -5.63 1.59 25.47
C PRO A 61 -5.29 0.11 25.25
N GLN A 62 -5.43 -0.74 26.28
CA GLN A 62 -5.04 -2.16 26.25
C GLN A 62 -5.74 -2.97 25.15
N ASN A 63 -6.93 -2.56 24.72
CA ASN A 63 -7.66 -3.20 23.65
C ASN A 63 -7.27 -2.72 22.24
N PHE A 64 -6.28 -1.80 22.14
CA PHE A 64 -5.63 -1.35 20.91
C PHE A 64 -4.19 -1.85 20.86
N LYS A 65 -3.71 -2.09 19.63
CA LYS A 65 -2.33 -2.52 19.41
C LYS A 65 -1.79 -1.89 18.13
N LEU A 66 -0.62 -1.26 18.23
CA LEU A 66 0.15 -0.76 17.11
C LEU A 66 1.15 -1.82 16.66
N ALA A 67 1.27 -2.05 15.36
CA ALA A 67 2.26 -2.93 14.75
C ALA A 67 3.00 -2.19 13.64
N TYR A 68 4.31 -2.38 13.60
CA TYR A 68 5.20 -1.90 12.55
C TYR A 68 5.39 -3.01 11.52
N LEU A 69 5.15 -2.71 10.26
CA LEU A 69 5.25 -3.64 9.15
C LEU A 69 6.20 -3.05 8.10
N PRO A 70 7.52 -3.17 8.33
CA PRO A 70 8.52 -2.60 7.41
C PRO A 70 8.49 -3.30 6.06
N ASN A 71 8.73 -2.51 5.02
CA ASN A 71 8.95 -2.96 3.66
C ASN A 71 9.99 -2.02 3.01
N LEU A 72 10.49 -2.36 1.84
CA LEU A 72 11.50 -1.58 1.16
C LEU A 72 11.03 -0.12 0.95
N GLY A 73 11.75 0.83 1.57
CA GLY A 73 11.47 2.28 1.46
C GLY A 73 10.24 2.80 2.21
N ARG A 74 9.47 1.93 2.88
CA ARG A 74 8.26 2.32 3.61
C ARG A 74 8.02 1.51 4.88
N VAL A 75 7.30 2.10 5.83
CA VAL A 75 6.80 1.40 7.02
C VAL A 75 5.29 1.54 7.04
N ARG A 76 4.58 0.42 7.20
CA ARG A 76 3.13 0.41 7.42
C ARG A 76 2.87 0.32 8.91
N LEU A 77 2.04 1.21 9.42
CA LEU A 77 1.64 1.27 10.83
C LEU A 77 0.22 0.75 10.93
N ARG A 78 0.04 -0.46 11.44
CA ARG A 78 -1.28 -1.07 11.61
C ARG A 78 -1.75 -0.87 13.03
N LEU A 79 -2.76 -0.03 13.20
CA LEU A 79 -3.49 0.08 14.45
C LEU A 79 -4.67 -0.89 14.43
N SER A 80 -4.71 -1.78 15.41
CA SER A 80 -5.73 -2.83 15.58
C SER A 80 -6.49 -2.62 16.86
N ALA A 81 -7.80 -2.82 16.85
CA ALA A 81 -8.64 -2.73 18.04
C ALA A 81 -9.58 -3.92 18.15
N LYS A 82 -9.81 -4.38 19.40
CA LYS A 82 -10.69 -5.50 19.73
C LYS A 82 -11.68 -5.07 20.79
N GLY A 83 -12.98 -5.39 20.63
CA GLY A 83 -14.01 -5.06 21.62
C GLY A 83 -15.39 -5.59 21.27
N SER A 84 -16.41 -5.11 21.97
CA SER A 84 -17.81 -5.54 21.78
C SER A 84 -18.62 -4.61 20.87
N SER A 85 -18.32 -3.31 20.85
CA SER A 85 -19.02 -2.29 20.08
C SER A 85 -18.15 -1.76 18.95
N LYS A 86 -18.65 -1.86 17.72
CA LYS A 86 -17.94 -1.38 16.53
C LYS A 86 -17.84 0.15 16.52
N SER A 87 -18.94 0.86 16.80
CA SER A 87 -18.97 2.34 16.79
C SER A 87 -17.96 2.94 17.76
N THR A 88 -17.95 2.48 19.00
CA THR A 88 -17.00 2.96 20.03
C THR A 88 -15.55 2.69 19.66
N LEU A 89 -15.28 1.53 19.02
CA LEU A 89 -13.94 1.23 18.54
C LEU A 89 -13.52 2.14 17.38
N GLU A 90 -14.44 2.42 16.43
CA GLU A 90 -14.18 3.30 15.29
C GLU A 90 -13.90 4.73 15.73
N GLU A 91 -14.72 5.30 16.63
CA GLU A 91 -14.50 6.63 17.17
C GLU A 91 -13.13 6.76 17.85
N LYS A 92 -12.79 5.81 18.72
CA LYS A 92 -11.49 5.81 19.38
C LYS A 92 -10.33 5.58 18.42
N MET A 93 -10.52 4.73 17.41
CA MET A 93 -9.56 4.50 16.32
C MET A 93 -9.27 5.81 15.58
N ASP A 94 -10.29 6.60 15.26
CA ASP A 94 -10.13 7.86 14.53
C ASP A 94 -9.39 8.91 15.34
N CYS A 95 -9.63 8.99 16.64
CA CYS A 95 -8.86 9.83 17.56
C CYS A 95 -7.38 9.45 17.55
N LEU A 96 -7.06 8.17 17.72
CA LEU A 96 -5.68 7.69 17.75
C LEU A 96 -4.98 7.86 16.40
N ILE A 97 -5.68 7.67 15.30
CA ILE A 97 -5.17 7.94 13.96
C ILE A 97 -4.85 9.42 13.76
N SER A 98 -5.71 10.32 14.23
CA SER A 98 -5.47 11.78 14.17
C SER A 98 -4.23 12.17 14.97
N GLU A 99 -4.02 11.55 16.13
CA GLU A 99 -2.81 11.75 16.93
C GLU A 99 -1.55 11.24 16.21
N LEU A 100 -1.62 10.06 15.57
CA LEU A 100 -0.53 9.54 14.73
C LEU A 100 -0.16 10.49 13.59
N TYR A 101 -1.16 11.07 12.91
CA TYR A 101 -0.92 12.10 11.89
C TYR A 101 -0.23 13.34 12.45
N SER A 102 -0.65 13.80 13.63
CA SER A 102 -0.05 14.96 14.29
C SER A 102 1.43 14.71 14.65
N ILE A 103 1.76 13.53 15.17
CA ILE A 103 3.13 13.19 15.58
C ILE A 103 4.06 12.97 14.38
N LEU A 104 3.57 12.27 13.36
CA LEU A 104 4.37 11.83 12.23
C LEU A 104 4.40 12.85 11.07
N GLY A 105 3.35 13.66 10.92
CA GLY A 105 3.28 14.72 9.92
C GLY A 105 3.47 14.22 8.49
N LYS A 106 4.32 14.92 7.73
CA LYS A 106 4.53 14.70 6.30
C LYS A 106 5.06 13.32 5.90
N ILE A 107 5.56 12.52 6.84
CA ILE A 107 6.02 11.16 6.51
C ILE A 107 4.85 10.18 6.32
N VAL A 108 3.66 10.50 6.82
CA VAL A 108 2.43 9.75 6.55
C VAL A 108 1.88 10.19 5.21
N ILE A 109 1.72 9.24 4.27
CA ILE A 109 1.19 9.52 2.93
C ILE A 109 -0.28 9.14 2.77
N GLY A 110 -0.85 8.42 3.72
CA GLY A 110 -2.25 8.02 3.71
C GLY A 110 -2.50 6.66 4.31
N PHE A 111 -3.70 6.14 4.05
CA PHE A 111 -4.11 4.80 4.46
C PHE A 111 -3.74 3.75 3.43
N GLU A 112 -3.47 2.54 3.92
CA GLU A 112 -3.43 1.36 3.06
C GLU A 112 -4.84 1.09 2.53
N THR A 113 -4.98 1.07 1.21
CA THR A 113 -6.22 0.73 0.53
C THR A 113 -6.12 -0.68 -0.05
N LEU A 114 -7.26 -1.30 -0.34
CA LEU A 114 -7.32 -2.56 -1.08
C LEU A 114 -6.96 -2.39 -2.57
N ASN A 115 -6.92 -1.15 -3.04
CA ASN A 115 -6.56 -0.85 -4.41
C ASN A 115 -5.05 -0.82 -4.59
N PRO A 116 -4.53 -1.29 -5.72
CA PRO A 116 -3.15 -1.07 -6.12
C PRO A 116 -2.82 0.43 -6.15
N ILE A 117 -1.57 0.77 -5.83
CA ILE A 117 -1.11 2.17 -5.82
C ILE A 117 -1.28 2.84 -7.19
N GLU A 118 -1.12 2.07 -8.26
CA GLU A 118 -1.29 2.51 -9.64
C GLU A 118 -2.72 3.00 -9.91
N LYS A 119 -3.72 2.35 -9.31
CA LYS A 119 -5.13 2.76 -9.40
C LYS A 119 -5.37 4.09 -8.69
N GLU A 120 -4.78 4.28 -7.52
CA GLU A 120 -4.92 5.55 -6.78
C GLU A 120 -4.21 6.70 -7.51
N ILE A 121 -3.02 6.46 -8.06
CA ILE A 121 -2.31 7.43 -8.90
C ILE A 121 -3.14 7.77 -10.14
N GLY A 122 -3.70 6.76 -10.81
CA GLY A 122 -4.55 6.96 -11.98
C GLY A 122 -5.76 7.85 -11.70
N LYS A 123 -6.44 7.64 -10.55
CA LYS A 123 -7.54 8.51 -10.11
C LYS A 123 -7.09 9.96 -9.90
N LEU A 124 -5.92 10.16 -9.27
CA LEU A 124 -5.38 11.50 -9.02
C LEU A 124 -5.03 12.21 -10.33
N LEU A 125 -4.38 11.52 -11.27
CA LEU A 125 -4.03 12.06 -12.58
C LEU A 125 -5.29 12.46 -13.35
N THR A 126 -6.28 11.58 -13.43
CA THR A 126 -7.55 11.86 -14.10
C THR A 126 -8.28 13.04 -13.47
N LYS A 127 -8.39 13.09 -12.14
CA LYS A 127 -9.02 14.19 -11.41
C LYS A 127 -8.33 15.55 -11.66
N SER A 128 -7.00 15.52 -11.86
CA SER A 128 -6.18 16.70 -12.07
C SER A 128 -6.00 17.04 -13.55
N ASN A 129 -6.64 16.32 -14.47
CA ASN A 129 -6.45 16.43 -15.92
C ASN A 129 -4.96 16.33 -16.34
N LYS A 130 -4.20 15.50 -15.64
CA LYS A 130 -2.79 15.27 -15.91
C LYS A 130 -2.56 13.93 -16.61
N THR A 131 -1.50 13.86 -17.39
CA THR A 131 -1.11 12.67 -18.12
C THR A 131 0.22 12.12 -17.60
N LEU A 132 0.47 10.84 -17.88
CA LEU A 132 1.68 10.13 -17.51
C LEU A 132 2.29 9.48 -18.75
N SER A 133 3.58 9.68 -18.94
CA SER A 133 4.43 8.89 -19.84
C SER A 133 5.63 8.37 -19.07
N ILE A 134 6.14 7.21 -19.42
CA ILE A 134 7.20 6.54 -18.67
C ILE A 134 8.36 6.19 -19.61
N ALA A 135 9.58 6.41 -19.15
CA ALA A 135 10.78 5.85 -19.76
C ALA A 135 11.38 4.82 -18.80
N GLU A 136 11.51 3.57 -19.27
CA GLU A 136 12.04 2.48 -18.45
C GLU A 136 13.36 1.95 -19.03
N SER A 137 14.20 1.42 -18.16
CA SER A 137 15.43 0.73 -18.55
C SER A 137 15.47 -0.66 -17.90
N LEU A 138 16.02 -0.75 -16.67
CA LEU A 138 16.16 -2.00 -15.91
C LEU A 138 14.83 -2.75 -15.70
N THR A 139 13.75 -2.04 -15.50
CA THR A 139 12.42 -2.60 -15.23
C THR A 139 11.76 -3.23 -16.45
N GLY A 140 12.30 -2.99 -17.67
CA GLY A 140 11.90 -3.68 -18.91
C GLY A 140 10.42 -3.54 -19.28
N GLY A 141 9.72 -2.47 -18.84
CA GLY A 141 8.29 -2.26 -19.07
C GLY A 141 7.39 -2.66 -17.90
N LEU A 142 7.96 -3.15 -16.79
CA LEU A 142 7.17 -3.59 -15.64
C LEU A 142 6.30 -2.48 -15.05
N LEU A 143 6.84 -1.27 -14.92
CA LEU A 143 6.08 -0.12 -14.37
C LEU A 143 4.93 0.26 -15.29
N SER A 144 5.17 0.29 -16.59
CA SER A 144 4.15 0.57 -17.62
C SER A 144 3.05 -0.50 -17.62
N SER A 145 3.42 -1.77 -17.53
CA SER A 145 2.49 -2.90 -17.44
C SER A 145 1.58 -2.77 -16.21
N ARG A 146 2.10 -2.34 -15.07
CA ARG A 146 1.30 -2.11 -13.85
C ARG A 146 0.27 -1.01 -14.03
N PHE A 147 0.60 0.09 -14.70
CA PHE A 147 -0.38 1.14 -15.00
C PHE A 147 -1.41 0.70 -16.04
N THR A 148 -0.99 0.03 -17.10
CA THR A 148 -1.91 -0.43 -18.17
C THR A 148 -2.83 -1.56 -17.71
N SER A 149 -2.49 -2.30 -16.66
CA SER A 149 -3.38 -3.31 -16.07
C SER A 149 -4.62 -2.71 -15.36
N ILE A 150 -4.62 -1.39 -15.14
CA ILE A 150 -5.75 -0.70 -14.51
C ILE A 150 -6.76 -0.29 -15.57
N SER A 151 -8.01 -0.73 -15.43
CA SER A 151 -9.10 -0.32 -16.31
C SER A 151 -9.24 1.20 -16.34
N GLY A 152 -9.35 1.79 -17.52
CA GLY A 152 -9.41 3.24 -17.74
C GLY A 152 -8.04 3.94 -17.76
N ALA A 153 -6.93 3.21 -17.82
CA ALA A 153 -5.59 3.78 -17.90
C ALA A 153 -5.40 4.73 -19.07
N SER A 154 -6.08 4.51 -20.19
CA SER A 154 -6.04 5.38 -21.40
C SER A 154 -6.42 6.83 -21.13
N ASN A 155 -7.16 7.12 -20.07
CA ASN A 155 -7.55 8.48 -19.72
C ASN A 155 -6.35 9.35 -19.30
N TYR A 156 -5.29 8.74 -18.75
CA TYR A 156 -4.12 9.46 -18.23
C TYR A 156 -2.79 8.94 -18.76
N PHE A 157 -2.67 7.65 -19.11
CA PHE A 157 -1.43 7.04 -19.56
C PHE A 157 -1.27 7.20 -21.08
N LYS A 158 -0.21 7.89 -21.52
CA LYS A 158 0.05 8.18 -22.94
C LYS A 158 0.98 7.17 -23.62
N GLY A 159 1.72 6.39 -22.83
CA GLY A 159 2.63 5.39 -23.32
C GLY A 159 3.97 5.37 -22.62
N SER A 160 4.82 4.46 -23.05
CA SER A 160 6.17 4.29 -22.51
C SER A 160 7.20 3.91 -23.55
N ILE A 161 8.46 4.19 -23.23
CA ILE A 161 9.62 3.79 -24.01
C ILE A 161 10.52 2.92 -23.13
N ILE A 162 10.83 1.70 -23.58
CA ILE A 162 11.81 0.84 -22.91
C ILE A 162 13.18 1.14 -23.52
N ALA A 163 13.90 2.06 -22.89
CA ALA A 163 15.21 2.52 -23.32
C ALA A 163 16.33 1.68 -22.69
N TYR A 164 16.33 0.37 -22.96
CA TYR A 164 17.32 -0.56 -22.38
C TYR A 164 18.71 -0.35 -22.95
N ASN A 165 18.82 -0.22 -24.28
CA ASN A 165 20.08 0.06 -24.98
C ASN A 165 20.40 1.56 -24.99
N SER A 166 21.70 1.90 -24.90
CA SER A 166 22.16 3.31 -24.92
C SER A 166 21.72 4.05 -26.19
N SER A 167 21.70 3.39 -27.35
CA SER A 167 21.27 4.01 -28.60
C SER A 167 19.80 4.45 -28.57
N ILE A 168 18.93 3.77 -27.82
CA ILE A 168 17.53 4.17 -27.64
C ILE A 168 17.43 5.40 -26.71
N LYS A 169 18.30 5.47 -25.68
CA LYS A 169 18.40 6.66 -24.82
C LYS A 169 18.78 7.89 -25.64
N GLU A 170 19.74 7.75 -26.53
CA GLU A 170 20.20 8.86 -27.39
C GLU A 170 19.18 9.22 -28.46
N LYS A 171 18.75 8.25 -29.26
CA LYS A 171 17.94 8.50 -30.47
C LYS A 171 16.50 8.85 -30.16
N ILE A 172 15.91 8.24 -29.14
CA ILE A 172 14.47 8.38 -28.84
C ILE A 172 14.23 9.30 -27.64
N LEU A 173 15.03 9.16 -26.57
CA LEU A 173 14.88 10.02 -25.39
C LEU A 173 15.70 11.31 -25.49
N GLY A 174 16.56 11.47 -26.49
CA GLY A 174 17.38 12.67 -26.69
C GLY A 174 18.49 12.86 -25.66
N VAL A 175 18.90 11.79 -24.97
CA VAL A 175 20.02 11.85 -24.02
C VAL A 175 21.32 12.12 -24.79
N ARG A 176 22.06 13.15 -24.43
CA ARG A 176 23.33 13.49 -25.12
C ARG A 176 24.39 12.40 -24.89
N SER A 177 25.07 11.98 -25.95
CA SER A 177 26.19 11.01 -25.87
C SER A 177 27.28 11.43 -24.89
N GLU A 178 27.55 12.73 -24.79
CA GLU A 178 28.48 13.31 -23.82
C GLU A 178 28.07 13.06 -22.37
N THR A 179 26.79 13.14 -22.07
CA THR A 179 26.22 12.85 -20.74
C THR A 179 26.45 11.39 -20.38
N ILE A 180 26.19 10.47 -21.31
CA ILE A 180 26.41 9.03 -21.11
C ILE A 180 27.89 8.73 -20.93
N LYS A 181 28.78 9.34 -21.74
CA LYS A 181 30.23 9.16 -21.62
C LYS A 181 30.78 9.70 -20.29
N LYS A 182 30.27 10.84 -19.82
CA LYS A 182 30.78 11.49 -18.62
C LYS A 182 30.24 10.86 -17.33
N TYR A 183 29.01 10.45 -17.30
CA TYR A 183 28.31 10.03 -16.06
C TYR A 183 27.85 8.57 -16.06
N SER A 184 28.12 7.81 -17.15
CA SER A 184 27.59 6.46 -17.37
C SER A 184 26.11 6.44 -17.72
N VAL A 185 25.62 5.25 -18.12
CA VAL A 185 24.21 4.99 -18.48
C VAL A 185 23.28 4.99 -17.27
N VAL A 186 23.85 4.92 -16.08
CA VAL A 186 23.15 5.02 -14.79
C VAL A 186 23.86 6.10 -13.96
N SER A 187 23.21 7.22 -13.82
CA SER A 187 23.73 8.35 -13.03
C SER A 187 22.58 9.06 -12.32
N SER A 188 22.92 9.76 -11.25
CA SER A 188 21.99 10.66 -10.55
C SER A 188 21.82 11.98 -11.31
#